data_3895bcb0847cf689df12c44822a54ba0
#
_entry.id   3895bcb0847cf689df12c44822a54ba0
#
_cell.length_a   1.000
_cell.length_b   1.000
_cell.length_c   1.000
_cell.angle_alpha   90.00
_cell.angle_beta   90.00
_cell.angle_gamma   90.00
#
_symmetry.space_group_name_H-M   'P 1'
#
loop_
_entity.id
_entity.type
_entity.pdbx_description
1 polymer ?
#
loop_
_entity_poly.entity_id
_entity_poly.type
_entity_poly.pdbx_seq_one_letter_code
_entity_poly.pdbx_strand_id
1 'polypeptide(L)'
;STVGTVDGKIGGQEQDMKDKELVSVHMYNWGPCVIRLKISNELKELLLKHGPKGVDFRGKLAGILESETGYTAEAKDEIIPHLAKCFGVYDQAWERYVNKKRDKKPEYLLSALWINYQKKNEFNPPHDHDGALSFVIYLQIPEELKAENKKYIGRSAGPGGIQFLYGEGPREAITYMSHFPEEGDMFVFPAWLKHWVSPFKSDCVRISVSGNVHDSAKLNNIKTVSKNYEDKDGSKR
;
A
#
# COMPACT_ATOMS: atom_id res chain seq x y z
N SER A 1 17.86 16.10 -11.99
CA SER A 1 16.49 16.63 -12.03
C SER A 1 15.86 16.38 -10.67
N THR A 2 15.83 17.42 -9.87
CA THR A 2 15.30 17.43 -8.51
C THR A 2 13.79 17.25 -8.57
N VAL A 3 13.30 16.13 -8.03
CA VAL A 3 11.90 15.99 -7.65
C VAL A 3 11.67 16.99 -6.52
N GLY A 4 10.87 18.02 -6.77
CA GLY A 4 10.56 19.02 -5.76
C GLY A 4 9.78 18.36 -4.63
N THR A 5 10.44 18.12 -3.51
CA THR A 5 9.76 17.85 -2.24
C THR A 5 9.15 19.16 -1.78
N VAL A 6 7.84 19.26 -1.78
CA VAL A 6 7.16 20.34 -1.06
C VAL A 6 7.13 19.91 0.41
N ASP A 7 8.09 20.38 1.18
CA ASP A 7 8.07 20.33 2.64
C ASP A 7 6.95 21.25 3.16
N GLY A 8 5.71 20.82 2.96
CA GLY A 8 4.56 21.48 3.54
C GLY A 8 4.38 20.99 4.97
N LYS A 9 4.92 21.71 5.96
CA LYS A 9 4.40 21.60 7.33
C LYS A 9 2.90 21.82 7.26
N ILE A 10 2.12 20.83 7.70
CA ILE A 10 0.67 20.93 7.85
C ILE A 10 0.40 21.90 8.99
N GLY A 11 0.38 23.21 8.68
CA GLY A 11 -0.10 24.25 9.57
C GLY A 11 -1.61 24.25 9.59
N GLY A 12 -2.20 23.45 10.43
CA GLY A 12 -3.58 23.56 10.88
C GLY A 12 -3.51 23.53 12.39
N GLN A 13 -4.23 24.43 13.04
CA GLN A 13 -4.28 24.66 14.47
C GLN A 13 -4.03 23.36 15.28
N GLU A 14 -3.10 23.46 16.23
CA GLU A 14 -2.88 22.50 17.31
C GLU A 14 -4.20 22.25 18.05
N GLN A 15 -5.00 21.37 17.51
CA GLN A 15 -6.05 20.72 18.25
C GLN A 15 -5.40 19.45 18.78
N ASP A 16 -5.22 19.43 20.09
CA ASP A 16 -4.66 18.40 20.94
C ASP A 16 -4.76 16.98 20.35
N MET A 17 -3.79 16.59 19.54
CA MET A 17 -3.68 15.22 19.06
C MET A 17 -2.93 14.41 20.11
N LYS A 18 -3.66 13.96 21.11
CA LYS A 18 -3.18 12.97 22.10
C LYS A 18 -2.94 11.57 21.53
N ASP A 19 -3.16 11.38 20.24
CA ASP A 19 -2.91 10.11 19.55
C ASP A 19 -1.56 10.15 18.81
N LYS A 20 -0.51 9.70 19.47
CA LYS A 20 0.86 9.57 18.97
C LYS A 20 1.05 8.49 17.90
N GLU A 21 0.02 8.10 17.14
CA GLU A 21 0.09 6.97 16.22
C GLU A 21 0.65 7.33 14.83
N LEU A 22 0.62 8.60 14.44
CA LEU A 22 1.08 9.04 13.11
C LEU A 22 2.19 10.10 13.25
N VAL A 23 3.42 9.72 12.92
CA VAL A 23 4.60 10.56 13.16
C VAL A 23 4.91 11.50 11.98
N SER A 24 4.75 11.03 10.74
CA SER A 24 4.98 11.85 9.54
C SER A 24 4.23 11.36 8.32
N VAL A 25 3.86 12.29 7.42
CA VAL A 25 3.27 11.99 6.12
C VAL A 25 4.07 12.70 5.04
N HIS A 26 4.50 11.95 4.02
CA HIS A 26 5.13 12.50 2.83
C HIS A 26 4.20 12.31 1.63
N MET A 27 3.89 13.39 0.94
CA MET A 27 3.07 13.37 -0.26
C MET A 27 3.96 13.52 -1.49
N TYR A 28 3.69 12.69 -2.50
CA TYR A 28 4.43 12.72 -3.76
C TYR A 28 3.49 13.20 -4.87
N ASN A 29 3.73 14.40 -5.36
CA ASN A 29 2.98 14.99 -6.48
C ASN A 29 3.55 14.50 -7.81
N TRP A 30 3.07 13.33 -8.26
CA TRP A 30 3.63 12.64 -9.42
C TRP A 30 2.56 12.00 -10.31
N GLY A 31 1.38 12.21 -10.31
CA GLY A 31 0.30 11.56 -11.08
C GLY A 31 -0.73 10.98 -10.12
N PRO A 32 -0.74 9.68 -9.78
CA PRO A 32 -1.60 9.18 -8.73
C PRO A 32 -1.18 9.72 -7.36
N CYS A 33 -2.14 9.91 -6.46
CA CYS A 33 -1.84 10.24 -5.07
C CYS A 33 -1.25 9.00 -4.40
N VAL A 34 0.00 9.07 -4.03
CA VAL A 34 0.71 8.07 -3.23
C VAL A 34 1.19 8.75 -1.96
N ILE A 35 0.86 8.20 -0.80
CA ILE A 35 1.37 8.72 0.46
C ILE A 35 2.31 7.70 1.12
N ARG A 36 3.28 8.22 1.87
CA ARG A 36 4.08 7.45 2.81
C ARG A 36 3.85 8.00 4.22
N LEU A 37 3.55 7.14 5.16
CA LEU A 37 3.39 7.48 6.57
C LEU A 37 4.14 6.47 7.45
N LYS A 38 4.34 6.79 8.71
CA LYS A 38 4.84 5.84 9.72
C LYS A 38 3.67 5.27 10.50
N ILE A 39 3.65 3.96 10.67
CA ILE A 39 2.67 3.29 11.53
C ILE A 39 3.07 3.38 13.01
N SER A 40 2.11 3.18 13.90
CA SER A 40 2.38 3.05 15.33
C SER A 40 3.09 1.73 15.67
N ASN A 41 3.80 1.72 16.77
CA ASN A 41 4.40 0.49 17.30
C ASN A 41 3.34 -0.55 17.65
N GLU A 42 2.19 -0.13 18.17
CA GLU A 42 1.07 -1.01 18.49
C GLU A 42 0.57 -1.76 17.24
N LEU A 43 0.34 -1.06 16.12
CA LEU A 43 -0.04 -1.71 14.87
C LEU A 43 1.07 -2.67 14.38
N LYS A 44 2.35 -2.28 14.47
CA LYS A 44 3.47 -3.15 14.11
C LYS A 44 3.47 -4.45 14.93
N GLU A 45 3.27 -4.36 16.24
CA GLU A 45 3.22 -5.52 17.14
C GLU A 45 2.04 -6.44 16.83
N LEU A 46 0.84 -5.89 16.59
CA LEU A 46 -0.33 -6.66 16.19
C LEU A 46 -0.09 -7.43 14.88
N LEU A 47 0.48 -6.77 13.89
CA LEU A 47 0.79 -7.39 12.61
C LEU A 47 1.80 -8.53 12.75
N LEU A 48 2.86 -8.35 13.53
CA LEU A 48 3.85 -9.40 13.79
C LEU A 48 3.28 -10.55 14.64
N LYS A 49 2.42 -10.27 15.59
CA LYS A 49 1.77 -11.27 16.48
C LYS A 49 0.87 -12.23 15.69
N HIS A 50 0.12 -11.71 14.73
CA HIS A 50 -0.90 -12.47 14.01
C HIS A 50 -0.42 -13.03 12.67
N GLY A 51 0.55 -12.41 12.02
CA GLY A 51 1.03 -12.80 10.69
C GLY A 51 1.43 -14.27 10.57
N PRO A 52 2.27 -14.83 11.49
CA PRO A 52 2.68 -16.24 11.43
C PRO A 52 1.55 -17.26 11.67
N LYS A 53 0.41 -16.81 12.19
CA LYS A 53 -0.76 -17.65 12.50
C LYS A 53 -1.77 -17.71 11.37
N GLY A 54 -1.47 -17.05 10.25
CA GLY A 54 -2.33 -16.98 9.10
C GLY A 54 -2.36 -18.26 8.27
N VAL A 55 -3.10 -18.23 7.18
CA VAL A 55 -3.21 -19.32 6.23
C VAL A 55 -2.38 -19.05 4.98
N ASP A 56 -1.90 -20.09 4.30
CA ASP A 56 -1.16 -19.93 3.03
C ASP A 56 -1.96 -19.10 2.03
N PHE A 57 -1.35 -18.02 1.52
CA PHE A 57 -2.00 -17.06 0.65
C PHE A 57 -1.32 -16.96 -0.73
N ARG A 58 -0.22 -17.67 -0.96
CA ARG A 58 0.62 -17.62 -2.18
C ARG A 58 -0.18 -17.81 -3.46
N GLY A 59 -1.13 -18.72 -3.48
CA GLY A 59 -1.95 -19.02 -4.66
C GLY A 59 -2.86 -17.88 -5.13
N LYS A 60 -2.94 -16.77 -4.39
CA LYS A 60 -3.75 -15.58 -4.70
C LYS A 60 -2.92 -14.35 -5.05
N LEU A 61 -1.60 -14.45 -5.06
CA LEU A 61 -0.68 -13.34 -5.21
C LEU A 61 0.21 -13.50 -6.44
N ALA A 62 0.71 -12.37 -6.95
CA ALA A 62 1.61 -12.34 -8.09
C ALA A 62 3.09 -12.60 -7.70
N GLY A 63 3.41 -12.58 -6.40
CA GLY A 63 4.76 -12.72 -5.90
C GLY A 63 5.38 -14.09 -6.20
N ILE A 64 6.68 -14.11 -6.39
CA ILE A 64 7.48 -15.33 -6.44
C ILE A 64 8.18 -15.45 -5.08
N LEU A 65 7.36 -15.73 -4.04
CA LEU A 65 7.79 -15.87 -2.67
C LEU A 65 7.41 -17.25 -2.13
N GLU A 66 8.29 -17.83 -1.31
CA GLU A 66 8.04 -19.13 -0.65
C GLU A 66 7.09 -19.02 0.54
N SER A 67 6.96 -17.82 1.14
CA SER A 67 6.18 -17.63 2.36
C SER A 67 5.36 -16.35 2.33
N GLU A 68 4.05 -16.53 2.15
CA GLU A 68 3.02 -15.49 2.21
C GLU A 68 1.79 -16.04 2.93
N THR A 69 1.36 -15.38 4.01
CA THR A 69 0.22 -15.83 4.81
C THR A 69 -0.84 -14.74 4.96
N GLY A 70 -2.10 -15.11 4.73
CA GLY A 70 -3.26 -14.25 4.91
C GLY A 70 -3.70 -14.22 6.38
N TYR A 71 -4.02 -13.05 6.90
CA TYR A 71 -4.53 -12.89 8.26
C TYR A 71 -5.93 -13.49 8.43
N THR A 72 -6.19 -14.10 9.60
CA THR A 72 -7.51 -14.62 9.95
C THR A 72 -8.53 -13.49 10.13
N ALA A 73 -9.82 -13.82 10.19
CA ALA A 73 -10.89 -12.85 10.41
C ALA A 73 -10.71 -12.15 11.77
N GLU A 74 -10.44 -12.91 12.82
CA GLU A 74 -10.24 -12.41 14.17
C GLU A 74 -9.05 -11.44 14.25
N ALA A 75 -7.95 -11.76 13.58
CA ALA A 75 -6.80 -10.88 13.50
C ALA A 75 -7.13 -9.56 12.78
N LYS A 76 -7.93 -9.64 11.69
CA LYS A 76 -8.37 -8.44 10.97
C LYS A 76 -9.22 -7.53 11.85
N ASP A 77 -10.10 -8.09 12.68
CA ASP A 77 -10.96 -7.31 13.58
C ASP A 77 -10.13 -6.49 14.58
N GLU A 78 -9.00 -7.02 15.07
CA GLU A 78 -8.08 -6.27 15.93
C GLU A 78 -7.30 -5.19 15.16
N ILE A 79 -6.96 -5.42 13.89
CA ILE A 79 -6.07 -4.59 13.07
C ILE A 79 -6.84 -3.44 12.38
N ILE A 80 -8.07 -3.67 11.92
CA ILE A 80 -8.86 -2.73 11.12
C ILE A 80 -8.97 -1.34 11.75
N PRO A 81 -9.22 -1.16 13.08
CA PRO A 81 -9.32 0.17 13.68
C PRO A 81 -8.06 1.02 13.51
N HIS A 82 -6.87 0.40 13.51
CA HIS A 82 -5.59 1.08 13.30
C HIS A 82 -5.40 1.46 11.82
N LEU A 83 -5.74 0.56 10.89
CA LEU A 83 -5.66 0.83 9.45
C LEU A 83 -6.65 1.92 9.02
N ALA A 84 -7.84 1.98 9.61
CA ALA A 84 -8.84 2.99 9.28
C ALA A 84 -8.32 4.43 9.51
N LYS A 85 -7.50 4.64 10.55
CA LYS A 85 -6.83 5.93 10.80
C LYS A 85 -5.89 6.29 9.65
N CYS A 86 -5.12 5.33 9.14
CA CYS A 86 -4.20 5.53 8.01
C CYS A 86 -4.94 5.91 6.72
N PHE A 87 -6.08 5.28 6.44
CA PHE A 87 -6.91 5.63 5.27
C PHE A 87 -7.55 7.01 5.41
N GLY A 88 -7.90 7.44 6.63
CA GLY A 88 -8.35 8.81 6.88
C GLY A 88 -7.29 9.85 6.52
N VAL A 89 -6.01 9.54 6.78
CA VAL A 89 -4.88 10.40 6.36
C VAL A 89 -4.75 10.42 4.84
N TYR A 90 -4.91 9.28 4.18
CA TYR A 90 -4.91 9.21 2.72
C TYR A 90 -5.99 10.12 2.11
N ASP A 91 -7.20 10.09 2.64
CA ASP A 91 -8.30 10.92 2.13
C ASP A 91 -8.00 12.42 2.25
N GLN A 92 -7.46 12.85 3.39
CA GLN A 92 -7.05 14.24 3.58
C GLN A 92 -5.92 14.63 2.62
N ALA A 93 -4.96 13.74 2.41
CA ALA A 93 -3.86 13.96 1.47
C ALA A 93 -4.38 14.04 0.02
N TRP A 94 -5.30 13.15 -0.35
CA TRP A 94 -5.92 13.14 -1.67
C TRP A 94 -6.69 14.44 -1.94
N GLU A 95 -7.50 14.92 -1.00
CA GLU A 95 -8.23 16.18 -1.14
C GLU A 95 -7.30 17.37 -1.37
N ARG A 96 -6.16 17.40 -0.66
CA ARG A 96 -5.13 18.43 -0.88
C ARG A 96 -4.45 18.27 -2.23
N TYR A 97 -4.13 17.05 -2.61
CA TYR A 97 -3.45 16.74 -3.87
C TYR A 97 -4.26 17.17 -5.08
N VAL A 98 -5.57 16.89 -5.08
CA VAL A 98 -6.48 17.28 -6.17
C VAL A 98 -7.07 18.67 -6.00
N ASN A 99 -6.80 19.34 -4.89
CA ASN A 99 -7.37 20.64 -4.50
C ASN A 99 -8.92 20.66 -4.56
N LYS A 100 -9.54 19.57 -4.12
CA LYS A 100 -10.99 19.39 -4.11
C LYS A 100 -11.42 18.53 -2.93
N LYS A 101 -12.44 18.98 -2.19
CA LYS A 101 -13.09 18.13 -1.19
C LYS A 101 -13.93 17.06 -1.85
N ARG A 102 -14.01 15.88 -1.22
CA ARG A 102 -14.91 14.82 -1.66
C ARG A 102 -16.35 15.18 -1.26
N ASP A 103 -17.29 14.97 -2.19
CA ASP A 103 -18.72 15.15 -1.92
C ASP A 103 -19.22 14.12 -0.87
N LYS A 104 -18.67 12.91 -0.93
CA LYS A 104 -18.92 11.84 0.04
C LYS A 104 -17.60 11.18 0.42
N LYS A 105 -17.39 10.97 1.72
CA LYS A 105 -16.24 10.21 2.20
C LYS A 105 -16.37 8.74 1.80
N PRO A 106 -15.30 8.10 1.30
CA PRO A 106 -15.30 6.66 1.04
C PRO A 106 -15.51 5.87 2.32
N GLU A 107 -16.20 4.75 2.20
CA GLU A 107 -16.30 3.74 3.25
C GLU A 107 -15.42 2.55 2.85
N TYR A 108 -14.25 2.46 3.43
CA TYR A 108 -13.28 1.45 3.08
C TYR A 108 -13.57 0.11 3.75
N LEU A 109 -13.62 -0.96 2.95
CA LEU A 109 -13.73 -2.35 3.38
C LEU A 109 -12.43 -3.06 3.07
N LEU A 110 -11.77 -3.61 4.08
CA LEU A 110 -10.56 -4.42 3.92
C LEU A 110 -10.93 -5.77 3.29
N SER A 111 -10.57 -5.97 2.02
CA SER A 111 -10.88 -7.20 1.28
C SER A 111 -9.80 -8.27 1.45
N ALA A 112 -8.53 -7.86 1.53
CA ALA A 112 -7.40 -8.76 1.71
C ALA A 112 -6.36 -8.12 2.63
N LEU A 113 -5.71 -8.96 3.44
CA LEU A 113 -4.57 -8.60 4.28
C LEU A 113 -3.66 -9.82 4.40
N TRP A 114 -2.38 -9.64 4.03
CA TRP A 114 -1.39 -10.71 4.07
C TRP A 114 -0.01 -10.20 4.45
N ILE A 115 0.84 -11.10 4.98
CA ILE A 115 2.23 -10.83 5.33
C ILE A 115 3.15 -11.60 4.39
N ASN A 116 4.22 -10.95 3.96
CA ASN A 116 5.24 -11.47 3.05
C ASN A 116 6.56 -11.61 3.81
N TYR A 117 7.17 -12.79 3.74
CA TYR A 117 8.50 -13.09 4.26
C TYR A 117 9.46 -13.27 3.07
N GLN A 118 9.85 -12.16 2.44
CA GLN A 118 10.69 -12.19 1.26
C GLN A 118 12.13 -12.54 1.62
N LYS A 119 12.66 -13.57 0.96
CA LYS A 119 14.04 -14.04 1.04
C LYS A 119 14.85 -13.56 -0.17
N LYS A 120 16.15 -13.90 -0.17
CA LYS A 120 17.05 -13.62 -1.31
C LYS A 120 16.50 -14.19 -2.63
N ASN A 121 16.70 -13.43 -3.71
CA ASN A 121 16.27 -13.75 -5.08
C ASN A 121 14.75 -13.79 -5.29
N GLU A 122 13.95 -13.66 -4.26
CA GLU A 122 12.50 -13.55 -4.37
C GLU A 122 12.09 -12.12 -4.73
N PHE A 123 10.97 -11.97 -5.43
CA PHE A 123 10.47 -10.66 -5.87
C PHE A 123 8.98 -10.68 -6.16
N ASN A 124 8.39 -9.51 -6.19
CA ASN A 124 7.06 -9.29 -6.74
C ASN A 124 7.21 -8.66 -8.12
N PRO A 125 6.74 -9.31 -9.20
CA PRO A 125 6.75 -8.74 -10.55
C PRO A 125 5.82 -7.52 -10.65
N PRO A 126 5.91 -6.72 -11.71
CA PRO A 126 4.96 -5.64 -11.96
C PRO A 126 3.52 -6.15 -11.99
N HIS A 127 2.69 -5.63 -11.09
CA HIS A 127 1.28 -6.01 -10.94
C HIS A 127 0.46 -4.84 -10.40
N ASP A 128 -0.85 -4.99 -10.43
CA ASP A 128 -1.84 -4.12 -9.81
C ASP A 128 -2.87 -4.96 -9.04
N HIS A 129 -3.82 -4.31 -8.42
CA HIS A 129 -4.86 -4.96 -7.62
C HIS A 129 -6.24 -4.42 -7.96
N ASP A 130 -7.25 -5.23 -7.70
CA ASP A 130 -8.63 -4.78 -7.66
C ASP A 130 -8.89 -3.96 -6.39
N GLY A 131 -9.86 -3.03 -6.49
CA GLY A 131 -10.31 -2.23 -5.37
C GLY A 131 -10.08 -0.74 -5.54
N ALA A 132 -10.21 0.00 -4.44
CA ALA A 132 -10.01 1.44 -4.41
C ALA A 132 -8.57 1.80 -4.08
N LEU A 133 -8.04 1.18 -3.02
CA LEU A 133 -6.68 1.40 -2.55
C LEU A 133 -5.98 0.07 -2.25
N SER A 134 -4.67 0.09 -2.42
CA SER A 134 -3.75 -0.90 -1.88
C SER A 134 -2.75 -0.22 -0.94
N PHE A 135 -2.16 -1.01 -0.07
CA PHE A 135 -1.11 -0.54 0.82
C PHE A 135 -0.07 -1.61 1.08
N VAL A 136 1.12 -1.16 1.47
CA VAL A 136 2.20 -2.01 1.96
C VAL A 136 2.84 -1.37 3.19
N ILE A 137 3.07 -2.19 4.22
CA ILE A 137 3.70 -1.80 5.50
C ILE A 137 4.99 -2.61 5.65
N TYR A 138 6.09 -1.95 5.98
CA TYR A 138 7.39 -2.59 6.17
C TYR A 138 7.66 -2.82 7.65
N LEU A 139 7.64 -4.09 8.08
CA LEU A 139 7.80 -4.47 9.49
C LEU A 139 9.26 -4.77 9.85
N GLN A 140 10.05 -5.25 8.88
CA GLN A 140 11.47 -5.57 9.07
C GLN A 140 12.26 -5.31 7.79
N ILE A 141 13.31 -4.50 7.91
CA ILE A 141 14.31 -4.23 6.88
C ILE A 141 15.69 -4.57 7.47
N PRO A 142 16.25 -5.77 7.17
CA PRO A 142 17.53 -6.21 7.75
C PRO A 142 18.71 -5.30 7.37
N GLU A 143 19.70 -5.22 8.23
CA GLU A 143 20.89 -4.39 7.99
C GLU A 143 21.71 -4.87 6.79
N GLU A 144 21.72 -6.17 6.53
CA GLU A 144 22.35 -6.79 5.36
C GLU A 144 21.73 -6.23 4.06
N LEU A 145 20.40 -6.13 4.02
CA LEU A 145 19.67 -5.56 2.87
C LEU A 145 19.93 -4.05 2.73
N LYS A 146 19.96 -3.32 3.85
CA LYS A 146 20.32 -1.88 3.83
C LYS A 146 21.74 -1.68 3.29
N ALA A 147 22.68 -2.51 3.72
CA ALA A 147 24.06 -2.47 3.25
C ALA A 147 24.18 -2.83 1.75
N GLU A 148 23.41 -3.80 1.25
CA GLU A 148 23.33 -4.14 -0.16
C GLU A 148 22.76 -2.98 -0.97
N ASN A 149 21.64 -2.40 -0.53
CA ASN A 149 21.01 -1.29 -1.23
C ASN A 149 21.91 -0.05 -1.26
N LYS A 150 22.62 0.27 -0.15
CA LYS A 150 23.56 1.40 -0.09
C LYS A 150 24.71 1.30 -1.11
N LYS A 151 25.10 0.08 -1.48
CA LYS A 151 26.15 -0.16 -2.50
C LYS A 151 25.60 -0.13 -3.93
N TYR A 152 24.30 -0.06 -4.10
CA TYR A 152 23.66 -0.05 -5.41
C TYR A 152 23.89 1.29 -6.12
N ILE A 153 24.37 1.23 -7.35
CA ILE A 153 24.72 2.41 -8.17
C ILE A 153 23.74 2.67 -9.33
N GLY A 154 22.67 1.88 -9.44
CA GLY A 154 21.64 2.04 -10.46
C GLY A 154 20.69 3.21 -10.19
N ARG A 155 19.73 3.42 -11.09
CA ARG A 155 18.77 4.54 -11.05
C ARG A 155 17.42 4.19 -10.41
N SER A 156 17.19 2.93 -10.04
CA SER A 156 15.96 2.49 -9.35
C SER A 156 16.13 2.55 -7.82
N ALA A 157 15.10 2.13 -7.08
CA ALA A 157 15.21 2.00 -5.63
C ALA A 157 16.25 0.95 -5.17
N GLY A 158 16.79 0.17 -6.10
CA GLY A 158 17.75 -0.88 -5.80
C GLY A 158 17.14 -2.13 -5.17
N PRO A 159 18.02 -3.04 -4.68
CA PRO A 159 17.60 -4.28 -4.05
C PRO A 159 16.62 -4.06 -2.90
N GLY A 160 15.51 -4.80 -2.86
CA GLY A 160 14.47 -4.70 -1.84
C GLY A 160 13.58 -3.45 -1.93
N GLY A 161 13.83 -2.55 -2.89
CA GLY A 161 13.06 -1.33 -3.07
C GLY A 161 11.72 -1.56 -3.75
N ILE A 162 10.74 -0.71 -3.43
CA ILE A 162 9.44 -0.64 -4.09
C ILE A 162 9.49 0.37 -5.23
N GLN A 163 8.79 0.06 -6.31
CA GLN A 163 8.68 0.90 -7.49
C GLN A 163 7.23 0.99 -7.95
N PHE A 164 6.84 2.18 -8.40
CA PHE A 164 5.51 2.46 -8.94
C PHE A 164 5.65 2.98 -10.37
N LEU A 165 4.74 2.58 -11.24
CA LEU A 165 4.70 3.01 -12.63
C LEU A 165 3.34 3.63 -12.96
N TYR A 166 3.36 4.81 -13.55
CA TYR A 166 2.16 5.50 -14.02
C TYR A 166 2.36 6.04 -15.43
N GLY A 167 1.59 5.47 -16.37
CA GLY A 167 1.57 5.91 -17.76
C GLY A 167 2.82 5.56 -18.56
N GLU A 168 2.74 5.81 -19.87
CA GLU A 168 3.85 5.79 -20.82
C GLU A 168 4.09 7.23 -21.23
N GLY A 169 4.99 7.91 -20.55
CA GLY A 169 5.22 9.32 -20.77
C GLY A 169 6.25 9.59 -21.86
N PRO A 170 6.21 10.79 -22.49
CA PRO A 170 7.30 11.29 -23.29
C PRO A 170 8.57 11.40 -22.45
N ARG A 171 9.72 11.59 -23.11
CA ARG A 171 11.06 11.57 -22.46
C ARG A 171 11.21 12.46 -21.22
N GLU A 172 10.42 13.50 -21.10
CA GLU A 172 10.47 14.47 -20.01
C GLU A 172 9.47 14.22 -18.89
N ALA A 173 8.62 13.19 -19.03
CA ALA A 173 7.64 12.83 -18.00
C ALA A 173 8.24 11.86 -16.98
N ILE A 174 7.96 12.11 -15.70
CA ILE A 174 8.27 11.16 -14.63
C ILE A 174 7.19 10.10 -14.63
N THR A 175 7.51 8.92 -15.16
CA THR A 175 6.55 7.79 -15.27
C THR A 175 6.71 6.76 -14.17
N TYR A 176 7.79 6.82 -13.41
CA TYR A 176 8.04 5.91 -12.30
C TYR A 176 8.54 6.65 -11.06
N MET A 177 8.17 6.13 -9.92
CA MET A 177 8.70 6.51 -8.60
C MET A 177 9.28 5.26 -7.94
N SER A 178 10.44 5.40 -7.33
CA SER A 178 11.08 4.31 -6.61
C SER A 178 11.52 4.74 -5.23
N HIS A 179 11.43 3.84 -4.25
CA HIS A 179 11.80 4.12 -2.87
C HIS A 179 12.38 2.87 -2.20
N PHE A 180 13.46 3.06 -1.44
CA PHE A 180 13.93 2.06 -0.50
C PHE A 180 13.28 2.32 0.86
N PRO A 181 12.42 1.39 1.35
CA PRO A 181 11.63 1.66 2.55
C PRO A 181 12.44 1.53 3.83
N GLU A 182 11.94 2.17 4.88
CA GLU A 182 12.39 1.99 6.26
C GLU A 182 11.36 1.19 7.07
N GLU A 183 11.77 0.64 8.19
CA GLU A 183 10.84 0.00 9.11
C GLU A 183 9.78 0.98 9.62
N GLY A 184 8.54 0.51 9.69
CA GLY A 184 7.38 1.30 10.04
C GLY A 184 6.82 2.15 8.90
N ASP A 185 7.47 2.19 7.73
CA ASP A 185 6.87 2.84 6.56
C ASP A 185 5.62 2.11 6.10
N MET A 186 4.58 2.88 5.80
CA MET A 186 3.39 2.44 5.10
C MET A 186 3.19 3.30 3.86
N PHE A 187 3.11 2.67 2.69
CA PHE A 187 2.64 3.31 1.47
C PHE A 187 1.17 3.00 1.27
N VAL A 188 0.37 4.02 0.94
CA VAL A 188 -1.03 3.88 0.53
C VAL A 188 -1.18 4.51 -0.85
N PHE A 189 -1.79 3.78 -1.77
CA PHE A 189 -1.87 4.16 -3.18
C PHE A 189 -3.13 3.58 -3.85
N PRO A 190 -3.54 4.12 -5.01
CA PRO A 190 -4.65 3.55 -5.78
C PRO A 190 -4.37 2.10 -6.17
N ALA A 191 -5.34 1.20 -5.99
CA ALA A 191 -5.15 -0.23 -6.22
C ALA A 191 -4.70 -0.55 -7.67
N TRP A 192 -5.18 0.19 -8.66
CA TRP A 192 -4.83 0.06 -10.08
C TRP A 192 -3.39 0.49 -10.42
N LEU A 193 -2.67 1.13 -9.49
CA LEU A 193 -1.32 1.63 -9.76
C LEU A 193 -0.33 0.48 -9.81
N LYS A 194 0.28 0.28 -10.99
CA LYS A 194 1.29 -0.77 -11.18
C LYS A 194 2.49 -0.54 -10.28
N HIS A 195 2.89 -1.59 -9.59
CA HIS A 195 4.03 -1.57 -8.69
C HIS A 195 4.72 -2.93 -8.64
N TRP A 196 5.96 -2.92 -8.17
CA TRP A 196 6.75 -4.14 -7.98
C TRP A 196 7.81 -3.94 -6.91
N VAL A 197 8.43 -5.03 -6.50
CA VAL A 197 9.54 -5.04 -5.54
C VAL A 197 10.72 -5.75 -6.14
N SER A 198 11.88 -5.08 -6.12
CA SER A 198 13.12 -5.64 -6.64
C SER A 198 13.64 -6.77 -5.76
N PRO A 199 14.20 -7.84 -6.36
CA PRO A 199 14.89 -8.87 -5.61
C PRO A 199 16.15 -8.32 -4.93
N PHE A 200 16.67 -9.07 -3.96
CA PHE A 200 17.95 -8.82 -3.32
C PHE A 200 18.74 -10.14 -3.18
N LYS A 201 20.03 -10.03 -2.90
CA LYS A 201 20.96 -11.18 -2.83
C LYS A 201 21.39 -11.52 -1.41
N SER A 202 21.24 -10.58 -0.48
CA SER A 202 21.60 -10.77 0.93
C SER A 202 20.81 -11.93 1.54
N ASP A 203 21.49 -12.74 2.35
CA ASP A 203 20.89 -13.88 3.05
C ASP A 203 20.14 -13.40 4.29
N CYS A 204 18.99 -12.83 4.10
CA CYS A 204 18.14 -12.25 5.14
C CYS A 204 16.66 -12.36 4.76
N VAL A 205 15.78 -12.01 5.70
CA VAL A 205 14.33 -11.99 5.49
C VAL A 205 13.80 -10.56 5.67
N ARG A 206 13.24 -10.00 4.62
CA ARG A 206 12.47 -8.76 4.68
C ARG A 206 11.00 -9.09 4.96
N ILE A 207 10.39 -8.41 5.94
CA ILE A 207 9.00 -8.64 6.30
C ILE A 207 8.16 -7.42 5.92
N SER A 208 7.10 -7.65 5.15
CA SER A 208 6.11 -6.62 4.82
C SER A 208 4.69 -7.16 4.90
N VAL A 209 3.74 -6.28 5.18
CA VAL A 209 2.30 -6.59 5.17
C VAL A 209 1.65 -5.78 4.07
N SER A 210 0.86 -6.43 3.25
CA SER A 210 0.09 -5.79 2.18
C SER A 210 -1.39 -6.05 2.34
N GLY A 211 -2.21 -5.18 1.76
CA GLY A 211 -3.65 -5.36 1.76
C GLY A 211 -4.35 -4.51 0.72
N ASN A 212 -5.59 -4.90 0.43
CA ASN A 212 -6.47 -4.24 -0.52
C ASN A 212 -7.75 -3.79 0.17
N VAL A 213 -8.25 -2.62 -0.21
CA VAL A 213 -9.50 -2.05 0.29
C VAL A 213 -10.41 -1.67 -0.86
N HIS A 214 -11.68 -1.95 -0.69
CA HIS A 214 -12.74 -1.50 -1.59
C HIS A 214 -13.50 -0.32 -0.99
N ASP A 215 -14.06 0.52 -1.86
CA ASP A 215 -15.04 1.52 -1.47
C ASP A 215 -16.44 0.86 -1.52
N SER A 216 -17.10 0.72 -0.36
CA SER A 216 -18.40 0.05 -0.25
C SER A 216 -19.47 0.69 -1.12
N ALA A 217 -19.42 2.01 -1.30
CA ALA A 217 -20.35 2.73 -2.16
C ALA A 217 -20.23 2.31 -3.64
N LYS A 218 -19.02 2.01 -4.10
CA LYS A 218 -18.77 1.54 -5.47
C LYS A 218 -19.17 0.08 -5.65
N LEU A 219 -18.94 -0.78 -4.63
CA LEU A 219 -19.37 -2.18 -4.66
C LEU A 219 -20.89 -2.33 -4.79
N ASN A 220 -21.65 -1.50 -4.07
CA ASN A 220 -23.10 -1.51 -4.15
C ASN A 220 -23.60 -1.10 -5.55
N ASN A 221 -22.94 -0.16 -6.22
CA ASN A 221 -23.25 0.22 -7.58
C ASN A 221 -22.98 -0.89 -8.59
N ILE A 222 -21.90 -1.65 -8.43
CA ILE A 222 -21.57 -2.80 -9.29
C ILE A 222 -22.61 -3.91 -9.12
N LYS A 223 -23.01 -4.24 -7.90
CA LYS A 223 -24.07 -5.24 -7.62
C LYS A 223 -25.41 -4.83 -8.20
N THR A 224 -25.74 -3.54 -8.20
CA THR A 224 -26.98 -3.03 -8.78
C THR A 224 -26.95 -3.10 -10.30
N VAL A 225 -25.81 -2.84 -10.93
CA VAL A 225 -25.63 -2.95 -12.39
C VAL A 225 -25.71 -4.41 -12.82
N SER A 226 -25.03 -5.34 -12.13
CA SER A 226 -25.09 -6.77 -12.48
C SER A 226 -26.50 -7.35 -12.34
N LYS A 227 -27.25 -7.01 -11.27
CA LYS A 227 -28.66 -7.40 -11.14
C LYS A 227 -29.52 -6.90 -12.31
N ASN A 228 -29.31 -5.66 -12.73
CA ASN A 228 -30.06 -5.07 -13.86
C ASN A 228 -29.73 -5.75 -15.21
N TYR A 229 -28.58 -6.41 -15.35
CA TYR A 229 -28.22 -7.18 -16.55
C TYR A 229 -28.84 -8.58 -16.51
N GLU A 230 -28.85 -9.26 -15.34
CA GLU A 230 -29.50 -10.57 -15.18
C GLU A 230 -31.00 -10.51 -15.35
N ASP A 231 -31.67 -9.45 -14.87
CA ASP A 231 -33.12 -9.27 -15.06
C ASP A 231 -33.53 -8.94 -16.52
N LYS A 232 -32.61 -8.52 -17.38
CA LYS A 232 -32.90 -8.27 -18.80
C LYS A 232 -32.72 -9.48 -19.71
N ASP A 233 -31.98 -10.51 -19.28
CA ASP A 233 -31.75 -11.73 -20.08
C ASP A 233 -32.69 -12.89 -19.67
N GLY A 234 -33.54 -12.67 -18.68
CA GLY A 234 -34.53 -13.63 -18.18
C GLY A 234 -35.84 -13.72 -18.98
N SER A 235 -35.92 -13.15 -20.21
CA SER A 235 -37.10 -13.32 -21.03
C SER A 235 -36.77 -13.93 -22.39
N LYS A 236 -37.16 -15.23 -22.54
CA LYS A 236 -37.36 -16.00 -23.77
C LYS A 236 -36.25 -16.97 -24.17
N ARG A 237 -36.31 -18.19 -23.63
CA ARG A 237 -36.70 -19.37 -24.46
C ARG A 237 -37.04 -20.54 -23.58
#